data_5c426f902cf13b9d90ce5e39241910f4
#
_entry.id   5c426f902cf13b9d90ce5e39241910f4
#
_cell.length_a   1.000
_cell.length_b   1.000
_cell.length_c   1.000
_cell.angle_alpha   90.00
_cell.angle_beta   90.00
_cell.angle_gamma   90.00
#
_symmetry.space_group_name_H-M   'P 1'
#
loop_
_entity.id
_entity.type
_entity.pdbx_description
1 polymer ?
#
loop_
_entity_poly.entity_id
_entity_poly.type
_entity_poly.pdbx_seq_one_letter_code
_entity_poly.pdbx_strand_id
1 'polypeptide(L)'
;SIYKNLFIRVDASHRTGSDHFMRCLALAQAWKKQGGKVIFISLCDSESLRNRITDEGFELVLIKESYPDPADFEITLSTINNSNSNNSWVVLDGYHFDTDYQQSIKNNGNPLVVIDDIAHLDHYVADIILNQNINAEELSYSCEPRTKLLLGTDFVLLRDEFLSYNNWKREFPEVANKILVTMGGNDQKNITFKVLEAINQINIEGLEIKVVIGSSNRNLDI
;
A
#
# COMPACT_ATOMS: atom_id res chain seq x y z
N SER A 1 5.01 5.64 23.99
CA SER A 1 4.80 6.27 22.69
C SER A 1 4.07 7.60 22.86
N ILE A 2 4.60 8.67 22.27
CA ILE A 2 3.98 10.00 22.29
C ILE A 2 2.75 10.00 21.36
N TYR A 3 2.75 9.19 20.31
CA TYR A 3 1.65 9.05 19.35
C TYR A 3 0.88 7.76 19.65
N LYS A 4 -0.45 7.89 19.81
CA LYS A 4 -1.31 6.76 20.16
C LYS A 4 -2.01 6.14 18.96
N ASN A 5 -2.47 6.95 18.02
CA ASN A 5 -3.29 6.49 16.89
C ASN A 5 -2.64 6.82 15.54
N LEU A 6 -2.76 5.88 14.62
CA LEU A 6 -2.46 6.04 13.20
C LEU A 6 -3.74 5.75 12.42
N PHE A 7 -4.21 6.73 11.67
CA PHE A 7 -5.32 6.58 10.74
C PHE A 7 -4.76 6.38 9.35
N ILE A 8 -5.13 5.30 8.70
CA ILE A 8 -4.67 4.97 7.35
C ILE A 8 -5.86 5.03 6.42
N ARG A 9 -5.88 6.05 5.55
CA ARG A 9 -6.85 6.16 4.48
C ARG A 9 -6.25 5.60 3.19
N VAL A 10 -6.72 4.43 2.80
CA VAL A 10 -6.26 3.67 1.63
C VAL A 10 -7.40 2.81 1.10
N ASP A 11 -7.48 2.63 -0.21
CA ASP A 11 -8.49 1.78 -0.84
C ASP A 11 -7.88 0.48 -1.37
N ALA A 12 -8.71 -0.57 -1.38
CA ALA A 12 -8.43 -1.85 -2.01
C ALA A 12 -9.66 -2.32 -2.78
N SER A 13 -9.74 -1.94 -4.04
CA SER A 13 -10.85 -2.26 -4.92
C SER A 13 -10.35 -2.91 -6.21
N HIS A 14 -11.28 -3.37 -7.04
CA HIS A 14 -10.95 -3.86 -8.39
C HIS A 14 -10.20 -2.82 -9.24
N ARG A 15 -10.34 -1.52 -8.93
CA ARG A 15 -9.70 -0.42 -9.66
C ARG A 15 -8.32 -0.12 -9.14
N THR A 16 -8.14 -0.11 -7.82
CA THR A 16 -6.88 0.29 -7.17
C THR A 16 -5.92 -0.87 -6.93
N GLY A 17 -6.43 -2.12 -6.97
CA GLY A 17 -5.64 -3.29 -6.58
C GLY A 17 -5.41 -3.35 -5.06
N SER A 18 -4.51 -4.23 -4.64
CA SER A 18 -4.20 -4.48 -3.23
C SER A 18 -2.84 -3.95 -2.77
N ASP A 19 -2.02 -3.47 -3.69
CA ASP A 19 -0.60 -3.18 -3.42
C ASP A 19 -0.44 -2.01 -2.43
N HIS A 20 -1.19 -0.93 -2.60
CA HIS A 20 -1.25 0.20 -1.68
C HIS A 20 -1.70 -0.25 -0.28
N PHE A 21 -2.75 -1.06 -0.22
CA PHE A 21 -3.28 -1.58 1.03
C PHE A 21 -2.26 -2.46 1.78
N MET A 22 -1.54 -3.32 1.06
CA MET A 22 -0.56 -4.22 1.64
C MET A 22 0.71 -3.50 2.12
N ARG A 23 1.14 -2.41 1.48
CA ARG A 23 2.24 -1.60 2.02
C ARG A 23 1.81 -0.79 3.25
N CYS A 24 0.56 -0.32 3.28
CA CYS A 24 -0.02 0.29 4.46
C CYS A 24 -0.12 -0.70 5.65
N LEU A 25 -0.40 -1.98 5.38
CA LEU A 25 -0.37 -3.02 6.41
C LEU A 25 1.02 -3.16 7.04
N ALA A 26 2.09 -3.09 6.25
CA ALA A 26 3.46 -3.12 6.78
C ALA A 26 3.72 -1.96 7.76
N LEU A 27 3.28 -0.75 7.41
CA LEU A 27 3.38 0.40 8.30
C LEU A 27 2.54 0.22 9.58
N ALA A 28 1.33 -0.34 9.45
CA ALA A 28 0.45 -0.64 10.58
C ALA A 28 1.08 -1.63 11.55
N GLN A 29 1.70 -2.70 11.05
CA GLN A 29 2.42 -3.68 11.87
C GLN A 29 3.56 -3.04 12.65
N ALA A 30 4.37 -2.20 11.99
CA ALA A 30 5.45 -1.46 12.63
C ALA A 30 4.94 -0.50 13.73
N TRP A 31 3.85 0.21 13.45
CA TRP A 31 3.23 1.13 14.42
C TRP A 31 2.71 0.41 15.65
N LYS A 32 2.02 -0.72 15.45
CA LYS A 32 1.51 -1.57 16.53
C LYS A 32 2.63 -2.10 17.43
N LYS A 33 3.78 -2.49 16.86
CA LYS A 33 4.96 -2.93 17.63
C LYS A 33 5.52 -1.84 18.54
N GLN A 34 5.33 -0.59 18.19
CA GLN A 34 5.70 0.56 19.03
C GLN A 34 4.62 0.91 20.08
N GLY A 35 3.58 0.09 20.19
CA GLY A 35 2.49 0.27 21.15
C GLY A 35 1.40 1.25 20.69
N GLY A 36 1.37 1.60 19.41
CA GLY A 36 0.34 2.47 18.85
C GLY A 36 -0.89 1.68 18.38
N LYS A 37 -2.03 2.37 18.28
CA LYS A 37 -3.28 1.85 17.71
C LYS A 37 -3.38 2.24 16.24
N VAL A 38 -3.93 1.37 15.40
CA VAL A 38 -4.11 1.64 13.98
C VAL A 38 -5.57 1.44 13.59
N ILE A 39 -6.09 2.40 12.84
CA ILE A 39 -7.43 2.40 12.29
C ILE A 39 -7.32 2.56 10.77
N PHE A 40 -7.78 1.58 10.01
CA PHE A 40 -7.91 1.68 8.57
C PHE A 40 -9.27 2.30 8.22
N ILE A 41 -9.28 3.20 7.25
CA ILE A 41 -10.47 3.77 6.65
C ILE A 41 -10.38 3.47 5.16
N SER A 42 -11.27 2.65 4.63
CA SER A 42 -11.07 2.04 3.32
C SER A 42 -12.37 1.73 2.60
N LEU A 43 -12.39 2.00 1.31
CA LEU A 43 -13.24 1.28 0.38
C LEU A 43 -12.52 -0.02 0.04
N CYS A 44 -13.04 -1.14 0.53
CA CYS A 44 -12.41 -2.45 0.38
C CYS A 44 -13.43 -3.51 -0.05
N ASP A 45 -13.32 -3.94 -1.31
CA ASP A 45 -14.23 -4.95 -1.89
C ASP A 45 -13.85 -6.38 -1.49
N SER A 46 -12.57 -6.60 -1.16
CA SER A 46 -12.02 -7.92 -0.89
C SER A 46 -12.28 -8.33 0.56
N GLU A 47 -13.09 -9.38 0.74
CA GLU A 47 -13.32 -9.98 2.06
C GLU A 47 -12.02 -10.51 2.68
N SER A 48 -11.16 -11.12 1.89
CA SER A 48 -9.88 -11.64 2.38
C SER A 48 -8.96 -10.55 2.93
N LEU A 49 -8.94 -9.37 2.30
CA LEU A 49 -8.17 -8.23 2.80
C LEU A 49 -8.80 -7.64 4.07
N ARG A 50 -10.13 -7.54 4.14
CA ARG A 50 -10.82 -7.10 5.36
C ARG A 50 -10.51 -8.03 6.52
N ASN A 51 -10.62 -9.34 6.31
CA ASN A 51 -10.29 -10.34 7.32
C ASN A 51 -8.83 -10.26 7.73
N ARG A 52 -7.90 -10.07 6.78
CA ARG A 52 -6.48 -9.90 7.10
C ARG A 52 -6.24 -8.75 8.08
N ILE A 53 -6.89 -7.61 7.92
CA ILE A 53 -6.76 -6.46 8.81
C ILE A 53 -7.32 -6.77 10.19
N THR A 54 -8.52 -7.33 10.25
CA THR A 54 -9.20 -7.61 11.54
C THR A 54 -8.53 -8.75 12.31
N ASP A 55 -8.04 -9.78 11.63
CA ASP A 55 -7.33 -10.91 12.24
C ASP A 55 -6.00 -10.47 12.88
N GLU A 56 -5.35 -9.44 12.33
CA GLU A 56 -4.18 -8.82 12.95
C GLU A 56 -4.52 -7.85 14.08
N GLY A 57 -5.81 -7.66 14.37
CA GLY A 57 -6.31 -6.83 15.47
C GLY A 57 -6.31 -5.34 15.18
N PHE A 58 -6.35 -4.95 13.91
CA PHE A 58 -6.57 -3.56 13.50
C PHE A 58 -8.06 -3.25 13.39
N GLU A 59 -8.43 -2.00 13.66
CA GLU A 59 -9.77 -1.50 13.35
C GLU A 59 -9.90 -1.21 11.87
N LEU A 60 -11.08 -1.48 11.31
CA LEU A 60 -11.42 -1.21 9.92
C LEU A 60 -12.77 -0.47 9.84
N VAL A 61 -12.74 0.75 9.34
CA VAL A 61 -13.91 1.54 8.99
C VAL A 61 -14.11 1.46 7.49
N LEU A 62 -15.20 0.85 7.05
CA LEU A 62 -15.53 0.73 5.64
C LEU A 62 -16.27 1.97 5.16
N ILE A 63 -15.84 2.49 4.03
CA ILE A 63 -16.56 3.51 3.26
C ILE A 63 -17.18 2.89 2.01
N LYS A 64 -18.26 3.47 1.51
CA LYS A 64 -19.00 2.97 0.35
C LYS A 64 -18.56 3.65 -0.94
N GLU A 65 -18.25 4.93 -0.85
CA GLU A 65 -17.84 5.75 -1.99
C GLU A 65 -16.53 6.43 -1.64
N SER A 66 -15.56 6.36 -2.56
CA SER A 66 -14.24 6.97 -2.40
C SER A 66 -14.23 8.41 -2.91
N TYR A 67 -13.29 9.20 -2.39
CA TYR A 67 -13.02 10.54 -2.90
C TYR A 67 -12.93 10.53 -4.45
N PRO A 68 -13.54 11.51 -5.15
CA PRO A 68 -14.01 12.81 -4.66
C PRO A 68 -15.43 12.85 -4.06
N ASP A 69 -16.06 11.73 -3.76
CA ASP A 69 -17.35 11.75 -3.06
C ASP A 69 -17.20 12.39 -1.68
N PRO A 70 -18.02 13.40 -1.32
CA PRO A 70 -17.92 14.10 -0.04
C PRO A 70 -18.05 13.18 1.18
N ALA A 71 -18.78 12.08 1.07
CA ALA A 71 -18.97 11.12 2.16
C ALA A 71 -17.65 10.48 2.62
N ASP A 72 -16.69 10.30 1.72
CA ASP A 72 -15.34 9.82 2.07
C ASP A 72 -14.71 10.72 3.12
N PHE A 73 -14.61 12.00 2.81
CA PHE A 73 -13.96 12.96 3.67
C PHE A 73 -14.71 13.14 5.01
N GLU A 74 -16.03 13.17 4.98
CA GLU A 74 -16.87 13.26 6.18
C GLU A 74 -16.64 12.08 7.13
N ILE A 75 -16.63 10.86 6.60
CA ILE A 75 -16.37 9.64 7.38
C ILE A 75 -14.94 9.64 7.92
N THR A 76 -13.98 10.02 7.10
CA THR A 76 -12.57 10.09 7.49
C THR A 76 -12.36 11.05 8.65
N LEU A 77 -12.85 12.29 8.55
CA LEU A 77 -12.73 13.28 9.62
C LEU A 77 -13.51 12.89 10.88
N SER A 78 -14.73 12.37 10.74
CA SER A 78 -15.50 11.94 11.91
C SER A 78 -14.82 10.79 12.65
N THR A 79 -14.21 9.84 11.92
CA THR A 79 -13.44 8.74 12.50
C THR A 79 -12.23 9.26 13.29
N ILE A 80 -11.48 10.20 12.72
CA ILE A 80 -10.33 10.82 13.39
C ILE A 80 -10.78 11.55 14.66
N ASN A 81 -11.82 12.39 14.56
CA ASN A 81 -12.26 13.26 15.65
C ASN A 81 -12.93 12.49 16.80
N ASN A 82 -13.60 11.40 16.52
CA ASN A 82 -14.24 10.55 17.53
C ASN A 82 -13.25 9.71 18.34
N SER A 83 -12.00 9.66 17.95
CA SER A 83 -11.00 8.82 18.61
C SER A 83 -10.43 9.38 19.92
N ASN A 84 -10.81 10.61 20.32
CA ASN A 84 -10.33 11.30 21.53
C ASN A 84 -8.80 11.36 21.68
N SER A 85 -8.05 11.34 20.59
CA SER A 85 -6.59 11.32 20.60
C SER A 85 -6.02 12.59 19.97
N ASN A 86 -5.47 13.46 20.81
CA ASN A 86 -4.83 14.71 20.36
C ASN A 86 -3.50 14.53 19.61
N ASN A 87 -2.96 13.29 19.55
CA ASN A 87 -1.67 12.98 18.95
C ASN A 87 -1.81 11.84 17.94
N SER A 88 -2.57 12.08 16.88
CA SER A 88 -2.85 11.10 15.84
C SER A 88 -2.22 11.51 14.52
N TRP A 89 -1.53 10.58 13.88
CA TRP A 89 -1.06 10.73 12.51
C TRP A 89 -2.10 10.23 11.52
N VAL A 90 -2.13 10.84 10.36
CA VAL A 90 -2.92 10.37 9.20
C VAL A 90 -1.97 9.97 8.09
N VAL A 91 -2.26 8.86 7.43
CA VAL A 91 -1.59 8.37 6.24
C VAL A 91 -2.58 8.37 5.09
N LEU A 92 -2.21 8.95 3.96
CA LEU A 92 -2.93 8.86 2.69
C LEU A 92 -2.11 8.03 1.70
N ASP A 93 -2.75 7.04 1.11
CA ASP A 93 -2.16 6.24 0.05
C ASP A 93 -3.19 5.98 -1.06
N GLY A 94 -3.02 6.65 -2.19
CA GLY A 94 -3.89 6.55 -3.36
C GLY A 94 -3.80 7.78 -4.25
N TYR A 95 -3.74 7.57 -5.56
CA TYR A 95 -3.56 8.64 -6.54
C TYR A 95 -4.80 9.52 -6.76
N HIS A 96 -5.93 9.14 -6.19
CA HIS A 96 -7.17 9.93 -6.23
C HIS A 96 -7.22 11.02 -5.16
N PHE A 97 -6.35 10.97 -4.13
CA PHE A 97 -6.27 12.02 -3.13
C PHE A 97 -5.44 13.20 -3.66
N ASP A 98 -6.05 14.36 -3.74
CA ASP A 98 -5.43 15.59 -4.23
C ASP A 98 -4.90 16.48 -3.10
N THR A 99 -4.38 17.65 -3.48
CA THR A 99 -3.88 18.66 -2.55
C THR A 99 -4.98 19.19 -1.61
N ASP A 100 -6.22 19.29 -2.09
CA ASP A 100 -7.35 19.79 -1.29
C ASP A 100 -7.71 18.79 -0.17
N TYR A 101 -7.66 17.50 -0.47
CA TYR A 101 -7.84 16.47 0.55
C TYR A 101 -6.74 16.54 1.62
N GLN A 102 -5.48 16.68 1.20
CA GLN A 102 -4.35 16.86 2.11
C GLN A 102 -4.51 18.10 2.99
N GLN A 103 -4.87 19.24 2.37
CA GLN A 103 -5.08 20.50 3.09
C GLN A 103 -6.19 20.37 4.13
N SER A 104 -7.23 19.64 3.83
CA SER A 104 -8.35 19.45 4.74
C SER A 104 -7.95 18.63 5.98
N ILE A 105 -7.12 17.59 5.81
CA ILE A 105 -6.52 16.86 6.95
C ILE A 105 -5.61 17.79 7.78
N LYS A 106 -4.79 18.60 7.13
CA LYS A 106 -3.92 19.56 7.81
C LYS A 106 -4.72 20.63 8.59
N ASN A 107 -5.80 21.11 8.02
CA ASN A 107 -6.70 22.06 8.68
C ASN A 107 -7.40 21.46 9.91
N ASN A 108 -7.60 20.15 9.95
CA ASN A 108 -8.10 19.44 11.13
C ASN A 108 -7.04 19.33 12.24
N GLY A 109 -5.79 19.75 11.98
CA GLY A 109 -4.69 19.76 12.96
C GLY A 109 -3.88 18.47 13.02
N ASN A 110 -4.08 17.53 12.11
CA ASN A 110 -3.36 16.27 12.09
C ASN A 110 -2.06 16.37 11.29
N PRO A 111 -0.96 15.80 11.79
CA PRO A 111 0.20 15.53 10.97
C PRO A 111 -0.11 14.46 9.91
N LEU A 112 0.42 14.67 8.72
CA LEU A 112 0.06 13.91 7.51
C LEU A 112 1.28 13.28 6.86
N VAL A 113 1.18 11.98 6.58
CA VAL A 113 2.08 11.24 5.70
C VAL A 113 1.34 10.93 4.40
N VAL A 114 1.97 11.22 3.29
CA VAL A 114 1.50 10.80 1.96
C VAL A 114 2.47 9.76 1.40
N ILE A 115 1.94 8.61 1.00
CA ILE A 115 2.69 7.60 0.26
C ILE A 115 2.39 7.82 -1.22
N ASP A 116 3.45 8.08 -1.99
CA ASP A 116 3.35 8.41 -3.41
C ASP A 116 4.48 7.74 -4.19
N ASP A 117 4.21 7.33 -5.42
CA ASP A 117 5.19 6.61 -6.24
C ASP A 117 5.70 7.41 -7.45
N ILE A 118 4.97 8.46 -7.85
CA ILE A 118 5.16 9.07 -9.18
C ILE A 118 5.11 10.60 -9.17
N ALA A 119 5.08 11.23 -8.00
CA ALA A 119 4.93 12.70 -7.86
C ALA A 119 3.74 13.23 -8.66
N HIS A 120 2.53 12.64 -8.44
CA HIS A 120 1.36 12.86 -9.30
C HIS A 120 0.65 14.21 -9.08
N LEU A 121 0.97 14.95 -8.03
CA LEU A 121 0.35 16.25 -7.71
C LEU A 121 1.28 17.42 -8.03
N ASP A 122 0.68 18.52 -8.40
CA ASP A 122 1.41 19.79 -8.62
C ASP A 122 2.03 20.32 -7.33
N HIS A 123 1.41 20.07 -6.17
CA HIS A 123 1.91 20.47 -4.86
C HIS A 123 1.39 19.58 -3.73
N TYR A 124 2.25 19.33 -2.73
CA TYR A 124 1.94 18.54 -1.54
C TYR A 124 2.01 19.39 -0.28
N VAL A 125 1.03 19.23 0.62
CA VAL A 125 0.99 19.92 1.92
C VAL A 125 1.22 18.96 3.10
N ALA A 126 1.73 17.77 2.83
CA ALA A 126 2.05 16.75 3.80
C ALA A 126 3.26 17.13 4.69
N ASP A 127 3.34 16.58 5.89
CA ASP A 127 4.52 16.67 6.74
C ASP A 127 5.62 15.70 6.29
N ILE A 128 5.22 14.55 5.76
CA ILE A 128 6.11 13.54 5.22
C ILE A 128 5.57 13.04 3.88
N ILE A 129 6.44 12.96 2.88
CA ILE A 129 6.18 12.23 1.64
C ILE A 129 7.10 11.01 1.63
N LEU A 130 6.51 9.83 1.47
CA LEU A 130 7.24 8.57 1.39
C LEU A 130 7.09 7.96 0.01
N ASN A 131 8.23 7.72 -0.64
CA ASN A 131 8.31 6.96 -1.88
C ASN A 131 9.43 5.91 -1.75
N GLN A 132 9.04 4.66 -1.65
CA GLN A 132 9.95 3.53 -1.40
C GLN A 132 10.62 2.96 -2.65
N ASN A 133 10.34 3.52 -3.83
CA ASN A 133 10.81 2.98 -5.10
C ASN A 133 12.29 3.33 -5.35
N ILE A 134 12.95 2.49 -6.12
CA ILE A 134 14.40 2.62 -6.41
C ILE A 134 14.77 3.94 -7.11
N ASN A 135 13.85 4.50 -7.90
CA ASN A 135 14.08 5.76 -8.64
C ASN A 135 13.43 6.97 -7.96
N ALA A 136 13.00 6.86 -6.71
CA ALA A 136 12.27 7.91 -6.03
C ALA A 136 13.04 9.23 -5.91
N GLU A 137 14.38 9.16 -5.78
CA GLU A 137 15.25 10.34 -5.69
C GLU A 137 15.35 11.12 -6.99
N GLU A 138 14.97 10.52 -8.13
CA GLU A 138 14.94 11.18 -9.45
C GLU A 138 13.69 12.03 -9.65
N LEU A 139 12.67 11.84 -8.79
CA LEU A 139 11.42 12.57 -8.87
C LEU A 139 11.52 13.92 -8.14
N SER A 140 10.89 14.93 -8.72
CA SER A 140 10.78 16.26 -8.13
C SER A 140 9.44 16.42 -7.45
N TYR A 141 9.45 16.60 -6.12
CA TYR A 141 8.26 16.89 -5.34
C TYR A 141 8.18 18.38 -5.03
N SER A 142 7.13 19.05 -5.53
CA SER A 142 6.76 20.36 -5.04
C SER A 142 6.01 20.21 -3.72
N CYS A 143 6.56 20.72 -2.63
CA CYS A 143 5.97 20.53 -1.29
C CYS A 143 6.28 21.71 -0.37
N GLU A 144 5.66 21.73 0.81
CA GLU A 144 5.91 22.72 1.83
C GLU A 144 7.38 22.71 2.32
N PRO A 145 7.94 23.88 2.74
CA PRO A 145 9.35 23.96 3.16
C PRO A 145 9.74 23.04 4.31
N ARG A 146 8.78 22.61 5.12
CA ARG A 146 8.99 21.70 6.26
C ARG A 146 8.69 20.25 5.97
N THR A 147 8.20 19.93 4.78
CA THR A 147 7.92 18.56 4.36
C THR A 147 9.21 17.75 4.35
N LYS A 148 9.20 16.60 5.02
CA LYS A 148 10.30 15.66 4.99
C LYS A 148 10.07 14.65 3.86
N LEU A 149 11.06 14.53 2.98
CA LEU A 149 11.06 13.53 1.90
C LEU A 149 11.79 12.27 2.38
N LEU A 150 11.11 11.13 2.33
CA LEU A 150 11.66 9.80 2.59
C LEU A 150 11.63 9.04 1.26
N LEU A 151 12.71 9.12 0.50
CA LEU A 151 12.81 8.63 -0.88
C LEU A 151 13.81 7.48 -0.97
N GLY A 152 13.43 6.46 -1.75
CA GLY A 152 14.31 5.34 -2.04
C GLY A 152 14.08 4.10 -1.18
N THR A 153 14.86 3.07 -1.46
CA THR A 153 14.70 1.73 -0.89
C THR A 153 15.05 1.62 0.59
N ASP A 154 15.73 2.62 1.16
CA ASP A 154 15.99 2.69 2.61
C ASP A 154 14.70 2.86 3.43
N PHE A 155 13.63 3.30 2.79
CA PHE A 155 12.32 3.52 3.39
C PHE A 155 11.27 2.50 2.97
N VAL A 156 11.69 1.34 2.49
CA VAL A 156 10.79 0.28 2.05
C VAL A 156 9.92 -0.24 3.19
N LEU A 157 8.62 -0.37 2.91
CA LEU A 157 7.63 -0.92 3.82
C LEU A 157 7.54 -2.43 3.63
N LEU A 158 8.13 -3.20 4.54
CA LEU A 158 8.11 -4.66 4.52
C LEU A 158 7.25 -5.21 5.65
N ARG A 159 6.29 -6.06 5.29
CA ARG A 159 5.46 -6.76 6.28
C ARG A 159 6.30 -7.73 7.11
N ASP A 160 5.80 -8.04 8.30
CA ASP A 160 6.47 -8.88 9.30
C ASP A 160 6.92 -10.23 8.77
N GLU A 161 6.12 -10.85 7.90
CA GLU A 161 6.46 -12.13 7.29
C GLU A 161 7.75 -12.11 6.46
N PHE A 162 8.15 -10.94 5.96
CA PHE A 162 9.40 -10.78 5.20
C PHE A 162 10.61 -10.44 6.06
N LEU A 163 10.41 -9.90 7.26
CA LEU A 163 11.51 -9.49 8.14
C LEU A 163 12.37 -10.67 8.60
N SER A 164 11.82 -11.87 8.64
CA SER A 164 12.55 -13.11 8.97
C SER A 164 13.62 -13.45 7.94
N TYR A 165 13.53 -12.92 6.73
CA TYR A 165 14.49 -13.16 5.64
C TYR A 165 15.62 -12.14 5.56
N ASN A 166 15.71 -11.20 6.50
CA ASN A 166 16.65 -10.08 6.45
C ASN A 166 18.13 -10.49 6.29
N ASN A 167 18.51 -11.67 6.78
CA ASN A 167 19.88 -12.20 6.65
C ASN A 167 19.94 -13.47 5.79
N TRP A 168 18.86 -13.77 5.08
CA TRP A 168 18.81 -14.97 4.26
C TRP A 168 19.74 -14.85 3.04
N LYS A 169 20.62 -15.83 2.87
CA LYS A 169 21.50 -15.94 1.71
C LYS A 169 21.04 -17.11 0.86
N ARG A 170 20.87 -16.86 -0.41
CA ARG A 170 20.53 -17.88 -1.40
C ARG A 170 21.77 -18.24 -2.21
N GLU A 171 22.03 -19.53 -2.37
CA GLU A 171 22.93 -20.00 -3.40
C GLU A 171 22.21 -20.00 -4.75
N PHE A 172 22.85 -19.42 -5.77
CA PHE A 172 22.31 -19.39 -7.11
C PHE A 172 22.84 -20.59 -7.89
N PRO A 173 21.98 -21.45 -8.48
CA PRO A 173 22.39 -22.50 -9.36
C PRO A 173 22.99 -21.94 -10.66
N GLU A 174 23.89 -22.66 -11.29
CA GLU A 174 24.46 -22.25 -12.59
C GLU A 174 23.38 -22.18 -13.68
N VAL A 175 22.39 -23.08 -13.62
CA VAL A 175 21.25 -23.09 -14.53
C VAL A 175 19.95 -22.93 -13.73
N ALA A 176 19.15 -21.93 -14.10
CA ALA A 176 17.84 -21.72 -13.48
C ALA A 176 16.84 -22.78 -13.98
N ASN A 177 16.35 -23.61 -13.07
CA ASN A 177 15.33 -24.62 -13.35
C ASN A 177 14.01 -24.37 -12.62
N LYS A 178 13.85 -23.20 -11.98
CA LYS A 178 12.63 -22.79 -11.27
C LYS A 178 12.25 -21.38 -11.69
N ILE A 179 11.03 -21.23 -12.19
CA ILE A 179 10.47 -19.94 -12.58
C ILE A 179 9.27 -19.64 -11.70
N LEU A 180 9.24 -18.43 -11.15
CA LEU A 180 8.06 -17.86 -10.51
C LEU A 180 7.44 -16.85 -11.45
N VAL A 181 6.18 -17.05 -11.81
CA VAL A 181 5.38 -16.11 -12.61
C VAL A 181 4.36 -15.43 -11.70
N THR A 182 4.43 -14.11 -11.61
CA THR A 182 3.45 -13.30 -10.88
C THR A 182 3.26 -11.96 -11.57
N MET A 183 2.00 -11.61 -11.89
CA MET A 183 1.62 -10.38 -12.62
C MET A 183 0.72 -9.48 -11.77
N GLY A 184 0.98 -9.46 -10.46
CA GLY A 184 0.21 -8.66 -9.50
C GLY A 184 -1.17 -9.22 -9.19
N GLY A 185 -1.98 -8.41 -8.48
CA GLY A 185 -3.26 -8.85 -7.96
C GLY A 185 -4.38 -9.00 -8.98
N ASN A 186 -4.31 -8.27 -10.09
CA ASN A 186 -5.44 -8.08 -11.01
C ASN A 186 -5.20 -8.63 -12.42
N ASP A 187 -3.99 -8.49 -12.98
CA ASP A 187 -3.58 -8.93 -14.33
C ASP A 187 -4.67 -8.73 -15.41
N GLN A 188 -5.21 -7.52 -15.50
CA GLN A 188 -6.34 -7.20 -16.41
C GLN A 188 -6.08 -7.55 -17.88
N LYS A 189 -4.81 -7.49 -18.31
CA LYS A 189 -4.40 -7.78 -19.69
C LYS A 189 -4.06 -9.25 -19.92
N ASN A 190 -4.25 -10.11 -18.92
CA ASN A 190 -3.90 -11.51 -18.94
C ASN A 190 -2.46 -11.77 -19.41
N ILE A 191 -1.51 -11.01 -18.84
CA ILE A 191 -0.08 -11.15 -19.15
C ILE A 191 0.44 -12.50 -18.68
N THR A 192 -0.08 -13.01 -17.56
CA THR A 192 0.23 -14.36 -17.06
C THR A 192 0.11 -15.40 -18.17
N PHE A 193 -0.99 -15.41 -18.91
CA PHE A 193 -1.21 -16.35 -20.01
C PHE A 193 -0.14 -16.22 -21.11
N LYS A 194 0.17 -14.99 -21.53
CA LYS A 194 1.20 -14.73 -22.54
C LYS A 194 2.59 -15.23 -22.11
N VAL A 195 2.92 -15.03 -20.81
CA VAL A 195 4.17 -15.54 -20.26
C VAL A 195 4.21 -17.06 -20.27
N LEU A 196 3.11 -17.71 -19.90
CA LEU A 196 3.03 -19.18 -19.91
C LEU A 196 3.12 -19.74 -21.35
N GLU A 197 2.49 -19.10 -22.33
CA GLU A 197 2.64 -19.47 -23.74
C GLU A 197 4.10 -19.34 -24.20
N ALA A 198 4.80 -18.28 -23.81
CA ALA A 198 6.22 -18.10 -24.14
C ALA A 198 7.08 -19.16 -23.45
N ILE A 199 6.84 -19.47 -22.19
CA ILE A 199 7.58 -20.50 -21.44
C ILE A 199 7.33 -21.89 -22.05
N ASN A 200 6.13 -22.18 -22.52
CA ASN A 200 5.80 -23.46 -23.16
C ASN A 200 6.61 -23.72 -24.45
N GLN A 201 7.18 -22.67 -25.04
CA GLN A 201 8.08 -22.80 -26.20
C GLN A 201 9.54 -23.11 -25.81
N ILE A 202 9.86 -23.02 -24.51
CA ILE A 202 11.20 -23.28 -23.99
C ILE A 202 11.31 -24.79 -23.65
N ASN A 203 12.24 -25.46 -24.30
CA ASN A 203 12.47 -26.88 -24.05
C ASN A 203 13.65 -27.06 -23.05
N ILE A 204 13.34 -26.90 -21.76
CA ILE A 204 14.29 -27.11 -20.66
C ILE A 204 13.82 -28.33 -19.84
N GLU A 205 14.60 -29.38 -19.82
CA GLU A 205 14.29 -30.55 -19.00
C GLU A 205 14.31 -30.21 -17.51
N GLY A 206 13.29 -30.65 -16.77
CA GLY A 206 13.17 -30.43 -15.33
C GLY A 206 12.81 -29.04 -14.91
N LEU A 207 12.29 -28.19 -15.82
CA LEU A 207 11.82 -26.85 -15.50
C LEU A 207 10.54 -26.90 -14.63
N GLU A 208 10.65 -26.36 -13.41
CA GLU A 208 9.51 -26.16 -12.50
C GLU A 208 8.96 -24.74 -12.65
N ILE A 209 7.68 -24.62 -12.91
CA ILE A 209 7.01 -23.32 -13.05
C ILE A 209 5.97 -23.18 -11.92
N LYS A 210 6.11 -22.13 -11.12
CA LYS A 210 5.12 -21.76 -10.12
C LYS A 210 4.43 -20.48 -10.56
N VAL A 211 3.10 -20.52 -10.65
CA VAL A 211 2.29 -19.38 -11.03
C VAL A 211 1.52 -18.89 -9.81
N VAL A 212 1.66 -17.61 -9.49
CA VAL A 212 0.87 -16.95 -8.45
C VAL A 212 -0.14 -16.04 -9.12
N ILE A 213 -1.42 -16.32 -8.89
CA ILE A 213 -2.54 -15.57 -9.43
C ILE A 213 -3.21 -14.83 -8.27
N GLY A 214 -3.39 -13.52 -8.43
CA GLY A 214 -4.05 -12.70 -7.43
C GLY A 214 -5.56 -12.99 -7.33
N SER A 215 -6.11 -12.82 -6.15
CA SER A 215 -7.54 -13.07 -5.87
C SER A 215 -8.50 -12.17 -6.66
N SER A 216 -8.01 -11.05 -7.19
CA SER A 216 -8.78 -10.11 -8.02
C SER A 216 -8.67 -10.39 -9.52
N ASN A 217 -7.94 -11.43 -9.91
CA ASN A 217 -7.80 -11.81 -11.31
C ASN A 217 -9.09 -12.48 -11.83
N ARG A 218 -9.69 -11.88 -12.87
CA ARG A 218 -10.92 -12.39 -13.49
C ARG A 218 -10.68 -13.43 -14.60
N ASN A 219 -9.41 -13.72 -14.91
CA ASN A 219 -9.01 -14.64 -15.97
C ASN A 219 -8.77 -16.06 -15.43
N LEU A 220 -9.33 -16.41 -14.25
CA LEU A 220 -9.15 -17.72 -13.61
C LEU A 220 -9.92 -18.86 -14.29
N ASP A 221 -10.88 -18.55 -15.17
CA ASP A 221 -11.76 -19.51 -15.82
C ASP A 221 -11.22 -19.99 -17.19
N ILE A 222 -9.89 -20.05 -17.33
CA ILE A 222 -9.20 -20.51 -18.56
C ILE A 222 -8.65 -21.92 -18.37
#